data_b37b31a095946af4b92b678ab52062a0
#
_entry.id   b37b31a095946af4b92b678ab52062a0
#
_cell.length_a   1.000
_cell.length_b   1.000
_cell.length_c   1.000
_cell.angle_alpha   90.00
_cell.angle_beta   90.00
_cell.angle_gamma   90.00
#
_symmetry.space_group_name_H-M   'P 1'
#
loop_
_entity.id
_entity.type
_entity.pdbx_description
1 polymer ?
#
loop_
_entity_poly.entity_id
_entity_poly.type
_entity_poly.pdbx_seq_one_letter_code
_entity_poly.pdbx_strand_id
1 'polypeptide(L)'
;MLKKLLGLVAAAYLLGACASDPPPPPPPPPPPPPQAFMVFFDWDSTRLSDASLNVLEQARDAWKAKQGARVTATGHTDTTGTEAYNMALSLRRANAVKDALVKLGVPAAAITTVGRGEQGLLVQTGDGVREPQNRRVGVVMQTATAAGPMNDQAYCAQLARLWRNYDRTTAQGPGPQAIARCDAGDYGGGIPVLERLLSDARIPPPPRTCS
;
A
#
# COMPACT_ATOMS: atom_id res chain seq x y z
N MET A 1 -31.25 -19.66 -86.89
CA MET A 1 -29.87 -19.27 -86.57
C MET A 1 -29.83 -18.75 -85.15
N LEU A 2 -29.47 -19.52 -84.22
CA LEU A 2 -29.64 -19.24 -82.75
C LEU A 2 -28.26 -19.03 -82.15
N LYS A 3 -27.97 -17.80 -81.73
CA LYS A 3 -26.73 -17.46 -81.02
C LYS A 3 -26.91 -17.69 -79.52
N LYS A 4 -26.16 -18.64 -78.97
CA LYS A 4 -26.07 -18.94 -77.56
C LYS A 4 -25.24 -17.86 -76.84
N LEU A 5 -25.86 -17.18 -75.87
CA LEU A 5 -25.18 -16.30 -74.93
C LEU A 5 -24.77 -17.14 -73.71
N LEU A 6 -23.48 -17.27 -73.49
CA LEU A 6 -22.89 -17.84 -72.30
C LEU A 6 -22.75 -16.73 -71.26
N GLY A 7 -23.50 -16.80 -70.15
CA GLY A 7 -23.35 -15.91 -69.00
C GLY A 7 -22.21 -16.40 -68.09
N LEU A 8 -21.20 -15.58 -67.90
CA LEU A 8 -20.14 -15.78 -66.92
C LEU A 8 -20.63 -15.28 -65.56
N VAL A 9 -20.82 -16.17 -64.59
CA VAL A 9 -21.08 -15.80 -63.19
C VAL A 9 -19.71 -15.63 -62.51
N ALA A 10 -19.34 -14.39 -62.24
CA ALA A 10 -18.15 -14.08 -61.43
C ALA A 10 -18.51 -14.18 -59.95
N ALA A 11 -18.08 -15.23 -59.30
CA ALA A 11 -18.16 -15.37 -57.84
C ALA A 11 -17.09 -14.49 -57.18
N ALA A 12 -17.50 -13.36 -56.59
CA ALA A 12 -16.66 -12.50 -55.79
C ALA A 12 -16.46 -13.17 -54.41
N TYR A 13 -15.31 -13.74 -54.14
CA TYR A 13 -14.87 -14.15 -52.83
C TYR A 13 -14.53 -12.93 -52.00
N LEU A 14 -15.40 -12.55 -51.08
CA LEU A 14 -15.11 -11.59 -50.03
C LEU A 14 -14.19 -12.29 -49.00
N LEU A 15 -12.89 -12.05 -49.12
CA LEU A 15 -11.90 -12.35 -48.06
C LEU A 15 -12.15 -11.36 -46.92
N GLY A 16 -12.88 -11.83 -45.90
CA GLY A 16 -12.98 -11.13 -44.61
C GLY A 16 -11.61 -11.08 -43.95
N ALA A 17 -10.93 -9.96 -44.02
CA ALA A 17 -9.75 -9.68 -43.23
C ALA A 17 -10.18 -9.62 -41.75
N CYS A 18 -9.85 -10.65 -41.00
CA CYS A 18 -9.90 -10.58 -39.55
C CYS A 18 -8.85 -9.53 -39.11
N ALA A 19 -9.32 -8.33 -38.80
CA ALA A 19 -8.50 -7.34 -38.13
C ALA A 19 -8.16 -7.91 -36.76
N SER A 20 -6.93 -8.37 -36.57
CA SER A 20 -6.42 -8.74 -35.27
C SER A 20 -6.39 -7.47 -34.41
N ASP A 21 -7.06 -7.48 -33.29
CA ASP A 21 -6.96 -6.38 -32.33
C ASP A 21 -5.49 -6.16 -31.99
N PRO A 22 -5.05 -4.88 -31.87
CA PRO A 22 -3.68 -4.58 -31.48
C PRO A 22 -3.41 -5.21 -30.10
N PRO A 23 -2.19 -5.78 -29.89
CA PRO A 23 -1.86 -6.37 -28.60
C PRO A 23 -2.06 -5.33 -27.48
N PRO A 24 -2.54 -5.74 -26.31
CA PRO A 24 -2.71 -4.84 -25.19
C PRO A 24 -1.39 -4.15 -24.86
N PRO A 25 -1.42 -2.87 -24.44
CA PRO A 25 -0.21 -2.14 -24.08
C PRO A 25 0.54 -2.90 -22.97
N PRO A 26 1.88 -2.88 -22.99
CA PRO A 26 2.67 -3.53 -21.96
C PRO A 26 2.30 -3.00 -20.57
N PRO A 27 2.29 -3.84 -19.54
CA PRO A 27 1.98 -3.40 -18.18
C PRO A 27 2.97 -2.30 -17.76
N PRO A 28 2.53 -1.31 -16.97
CA PRO A 28 3.40 -0.25 -16.49
C PRO A 28 4.57 -0.85 -15.71
N PRO A 29 5.76 -0.24 -15.76
CA PRO A 29 6.92 -0.72 -15.02
C PRO A 29 6.60 -0.76 -13.52
N PRO A 30 7.14 -1.75 -12.78
CA PRO A 30 6.93 -1.84 -11.35
C PRO A 30 7.44 -0.55 -10.67
N PRO A 31 6.74 -0.09 -9.59
CA PRO A 31 7.17 1.08 -8.86
C PRO A 31 8.59 0.89 -8.30
N PRO A 32 9.41 1.95 -8.26
CA PRO A 32 10.75 1.87 -7.70
C PRO A 32 10.69 1.39 -6.24
N PRO A 33 11.68 0.61 -5.78
CA PRO A 33 11.70 0.09 -4.42
C PRO A 33 11.66 1.24 -3.41
N PRO A 34 11.00 1.05 -2.26
CA PRO A 34 10.93 2.06 -1.22
C PRO A 34 12.33 2.34 -0.67
N GLN A 35 12.67 3.62 -0.54
CA GLN A 35 13.93 4.02 0.09
C GLN A 35 13.78 3.96 1.59
N ALA A 36 14.67 3.23 2.26
CA ALA A 36 14.64 3.00 3.69
C ALA A 36 15.92 3.52 4.37
N PHE A 37 15.76 4.14 5.53
CA PHE A 37 16.83 4.58 6.41
C PHE A 37 16.66 3.95 7.78
N MET A 38 17.75 3.66 8.48
CA MET A 38 17.71 3.09 9.82
C MET A 38 18.39 3.99 10.83
N VAL A 39 17.71 4.27 11.93
CA VAL A 39 18.18 5.07 13.06
C VAL A 39 18.25 4.16 14.27
N PHE A 40 19.42 4.05 14.89
CA PHE A 40 19.66 3.19 16.06
C PHE A 40 19.65 3.99 17.36
N PHE A 41 19.31 3.31 18.46
CA PHE A 41 19.16 3.90 19.77
C PHE A 41 19.95 3.12 20.82
N ASP A 42 20.42 3.84 21.83
CA ASP A 42 20.98 3.23 23.02
C ASP A 42 19.92 2.47 23.81
N TRP A 43 20.39 1.62 24.72
CA TRP A 43 19.52 0.87 25.59
C TRP A 43 18.64 1.83 26.42
N ASP A 44 17.35 1.51 26.49
CA ASP A 44 16.32 2.28 27.20
C ASP A 44 16.31 3.79 26.90
N SER A 45 16.70 4.18 25.68
CA SER A 45 16.84 5.56 25.27
C SER A 45 15.99 5.89 24.06
N THR A 46 15.55 7.15 24.00
CA THR A 46 14.91 7.80 22.83
C THR A 46 15.78 8.92 22.28
N ARG A 47 16.98 9.11 22.82
CA ARG A 47 17.90 10.15 22.41
C ARG A 47 18.49 9.81 21.03
N LEU A 48 18.47 10.77 20.15
CA LEU A 48 19.15 10.69 18.84
C LEU A 48 20.63 11.08 19.01
N SER A 49 21.53 10.22 18.53
CA SER A 49 22.95 10.52 18.42
C SER A 49 23.23 11.41 17.21
N ASP A 50 24.42 12.00 17.12
CA ASP A 50 24.83 12.78 15.96
C ASP A 50 24.83 11.93 14.68
N ALA A 51 25.23 10.66 14.77
CA ALA A 51 25.13 9.71 13.66
C ALA A 51 23.67 9.49 13.22
N SER A 52 22.74 9.38 14.18
CA SER A 52 21.31 9.29 13.89
C SER A 52 20.76 10.55 13.21
N LEU A 53 21.21 11.73 13.65
CA LEU A 53 20.81 13.00 13.04
C LEU A 53 21.33 13.11 11.60
N ASN A 54 22.55 12.71 11.31
CA ASN A 54 23.10 12.67 9.95
C ASN A 54 22.28 11.74 9.02
N VAL A 55 21.81 10.60 9.52
CA VAL A 55 20.92 9.72 8.76
C VAL A 55 19.57 10.39 8.48
N LEU A 56 19.03 11.14 9.44
CA LEU A 56 17.78 11.87 9.26
C LEU A 56 17.91 13.06 8.30
N GLU A 57 19.07 13.70 8.21
CA GLU A 57 19.35 14.71 7.19
C GLU A 57 19.34 14.10 5.79
N GLN A 58 19.98 12.94 5.61
CA GLN A 58 19.91 12.20 4.34
C GLN A 58 18.46 11.79 4.00
N ALA A 59 17.70 11.36 5.00
CA ALA A 59 16.29 11.04 4.83
C ALA A 59 15.47 12.27 4.39
N ARG A 60 15.71 13.44 5.00
CA ARG A 60 15.08 14.69 4.57
C ARG A 60 15.42 15.06 3.12
N ASP A 61 16.69 14.91 2.71
CA ASP A 61 17.10 15.23 1.34
C ASP A 61 16.46 14.28 0.32
N ALA A 62 16.39 13.01 0.65
CA ALA A 62 15.67 12.02 -0.15
C ALA A 62 14.16 12.33 -0.24
N TRP A 63 13.56 12.81 0.86
CA TRP A 63 12.15 13.23 0.87
C TRP A 63 11.91 14.44 -0.04
N LYS A 64 12.81 15.45 0.00
CA LYS A 64 12.74 16.62 -0.89
C LYS A 64 12.82 16.22 -2.36
N ALA A 65 13.70 15.28 -2.70
CA ALA A 65 13.85 14.78 -4.07
C ALA A 65 12.59 14.04 -4.57
N LYS A 66 11.82 13.44 -3.66
CA LYS A 66 10.63 12.63 -3.98
C LYS A 66 9.30 13.40 -3.88
N GLN A 67 9.29 14.69 -3.94
CA GLN A 67 8.14 15.60 -3.93
C GLN A 67 6.80 14.96 -3.45
N GLY A 68 6.46 15.15 -2.18
CA GLY A 68 5.19 14.64 -1.63
C GLY A 68 5.20 13.18 -1.16
N ALA A 69 6.37 12.55 -1.02
CA ALA A 69 6.47 11.21 -0.46
C ALA A 69 5.90 11.15 0.97
N ARG A 70 5.19 10.08 1.27
CA ARG A 70 4.79 9.75 2.64
C ARG A 70 5.94 9.06 3.34
N VAL A 71 6.14 9.38 4.61
CA VAL A 71 7.19 8.83 5.47
C VAL A 71 6.52 7.98 6.55
N THR A 72 6.95 6.74 6.71
CA THR A 72 6.55 5.89 7.83
C THR A 72 7.76 5.63 8.70
N ALA A 73 7.70 6.07 9.97
CA ALA A 73 8.71 5.80 10.99
C ALA A 73 8.23 4.65 11.89
N THR A 74 8.85 3.48 11.77
CA THR A 74 8.49 2.28 12.53
C THR A 74 9.55 2.00 13.59
N GLY A 75 9.16 2.12 14.87
CA GLY A 75 10.05 1.88 16.01
C GLY A 75 10.05 0.42 16.46
N HIS A 76 11.21 -0.02 16.92
CA HIS A 76 11.44 -1.35 17.47
C HIS A 76 12.28 -1.30 18.76
N THR A 77 12.24 -2.37 19.54
CA THR A 77 13.08 -2.60 20.72
C THR A 77 13.81 -3.94 20.59
N ASP A 78 14.78 -4.16 21.44
CA ASP A 78 15.23 -5.51 21.75
C ASP A 78 14.20 -6.24 22.65
N THR A 79 14.50 -7.46 23.06
CA THR A 79 13.60 -8.30 23.85
C THR A 79 13.73 -8.09 25.37
N THR A 80 14.39 -7.01 25.80
CA THR A 80 14.50 -6.68 27.24
C THR A 80 13.27 -5.89 27.70
N GLY A 81 12.64 -6.37 28.79
CA GLY A 81 11.46 -5.72 29.35
C GLY A 81 10.15 -6.43 29.03
N THR A 82 9.03 -5.80 29.37
CA THR A 82 7.71 -6.34 29.07
C THR A 82 7.25 -5.90 27.67
N GLU A 83 6.40 -6.70 27.04
CA GLU A 83 5.82 -6.35 25.72
C GLU A 83 5.14 -4.98 25.72
N ALA A 84 4.35 -4.68 26.76
CA ALA A 84 3.67 -3.38 26.90
C ALA A 84 4.67 -2.21 27.01
N TYR A 85 5.76 -2.39 27.76
CA TYR A 85 6.83 -1.41 27.86
C TYR A 85 7.53 -1.20 26.52
N ASN A 86 7.90 -2.29 25.87
CA ASN A 86 8.56 -2.28 24.56
C ASN A 86 7.70 -1.64 23.47
N MET A 87 6.39 -1.90 23.48
CA MET A 87 5.45 -1.24 22.59
C MET A 87 5.46 0.29 22.79
N ALA A 88 5.38 0.74 24.04
CA ALA A 88 5.40 2.18 24.36
C ALA A 88 6.76 2.81 24.03
N LEU A 89 7.90 2.14 24.33
CA LEU A 89 9.24 2.65 24.02
C LEU A 89 9.49 2.77 22.52
N SER A 90 9.06 1.77 21.74
CA SER A 90 9.19 1.79 20.30
C SER A 90 8.43 2.96 19.66
N LEU A 91 7.21 3.24 20.15
CA LEU A 91 6.43 4.40 19.68
C LEU A 91 7.08 5.73 20.08
N ARG A 92 7.64 5.85 21.31
CA ARG A 92 8.39 7.05 21.72
C ARG A 92 9.60 7.29 20.82
N ARG A 93 10.35 6.25 20.43
CA ARG A 93 11.46 6.34 19.47
C ARG A 93 11.00 6.82 18.10
N ALA A 94 9.90 6.25 17.58
CA ALA A 94 9.32 6.69 16.31
C ALA A 94 8.90 8.16 16.33
N ASN A 95 8.33 8.62 17.46
CA ASN A 95 7.96 10.04 17.65
C ASN A 95 9.20 10.94 17.73
N ALA A 96 10.29 10.54 18.42
CA ALA A 96 11.52 11.31 18.43
C ALA A 96 12.12 11.50 17.03
N VAL A 97 12.05 10.46 16.17
CA VAL A 97 12.46 10.55 14.77
C VAL A 97 11.53 11.49 13.98
N LYS A 98 10.22 11.40 14.18
CA LYS A 98 9.25 12.33 13.58
C LYS A 98 9.55 13.77 13.95
N ASP A 99 9.76 14.06 15.23
CA ASP A 99 10.04 15.41 15.71
C ASP A 99 11.34 15.99 15.10
N ALA A 100 12.35 15.13 14.95
CA ALA A 100 13.59 15.53 14.29
C ALA A 100 13.39 15.82 12.79
N LEU A 101 12.65 14.98 12.07
CA LEU A 101 12.32 15.20 10.65
C LEU A 101 11.48 16.47 10.46
N VAL A 102 10.54 16.76 11.37
CA VAL A 102 9.74 18.00 11.34
C VAL A 102 10.65 19.22 11.54
N LYS A 103 11.59 19.18 12.48
CA LYS A 103 12.60 20.25 12.65
C LYS A 103 13.47 20.43 11.41
N LEU A 104 13.73 19.38 10.66
CA LEU A 104 14.45 19.42 9.39
C LEU A 104 13.58 19.88 8.20
N GLY A 105 12.29 20.18 8.42
CA GLY A 105 11.39 20.75 7.43
C GLY A 105 10.50 19.74 6.69
N VAL A 106 10.40 18.49 7.15
CA VAL A 106 9.41 17.53 6.62
C VAL A 106 8.05 17.81 7.30
N PRO A 107 6.96 18.04 6.55
CA PRO A 107 5.66 18.32 7.14
C PRO A 107 5.19 17.19 8.05
N ALA A 108 4.67 17.54 9.24
CA ALA A 108 4.17 16.55 10.20
C ALA A 108 3.07 15.64 9.61
N ALA A 109 2.24 16.19 8.71
CA ALA A 109 1.18 15.47 8.01
C ALA A 109 1.70 14.40 7.02
N ALA A 110 2.96 14.53 6.57
CA ALA A 110 3.60 13.55 5.70
C ALA A 110 4.18 12.36 6.50
N ILE A 111 4.25 12.43 7.84
CA ILE A 111 4.94 11.46 8.68
C ILE A 111 3.95 10.68 9.54
N THR A 112 3.92 9.37 9.36
CA THR A 112 3.19 8.42 10.21
C THR A 112 4.17 7.70 11.14
N THR A 113 3.82 7.54 12.42
CA THR A 113 4.62 6.82 13.42
C THR A 113 3.94 5.52 13.82
N VAL A 114 4.72 4.45 13.93
CA VAL A 114 4.25 3.12 14.34
C VAL A 114 5.20 2.55 15.38
N GLY A 115 4.67 2.10 16.54
CA GLY A 115 5.41 1.30 17.50
C GLY A 115 5.16 -0.19 17.24
N ARG A 116 6.20 -1.00 17.25
CA ARG A 116 6.12 -2.46 17.09
C ARG A 116 6.71 -3.22 18.29
N GLY A 117 7.27 -2.52 19.27
CA GLY A 117 7.94 -3.17 20.39
C GLY A 117 9.04 -4.10 19.88
N GLU A 118 9.06 -5.29 20.41
CA GLU A 118 9.98 -6.39 20.02
C GLU A 118 9.51 -7.20 18.82
N GLN A 119 8.37 -6.84 18.21
CA GLN A 119 7.88 -7.52 17.01
C GLN A 119 8.73 -7.15 15.79
N GLY A 120 9.12 -8.15 15.00
CA GLY A 120 9.93 -7.94 13.79
C GLY A 120 11.39 -7.61 14.11
N LEU A 121 12.02 -8.44 14.94
CA LEU A 121 13.44 -8.35 15.26
C LEU A 121 14.29 -8.38 13.98
N LEU A 122 15.31 -7.54 13.92
CA LEU A 122 16.32 -7.57 12.85
C LEU A 122 17.28 -8.76 13.08
N VAL A 123 17.69 -8.93 14.31
CA VAL A 123 18.47 -10.09 14.77
C VAL A 123 17.57 -10.91 15.68
N GLN A 124 17.33 -12.16 15.32
CA GLN A 124 16.52 -13.07 16.14
C GLN A 124 17.25 -13.38 17.44
N THR A 125 16.61 -13.08 18.56
CA THR A 125 17.12 -13.35 19.92
C THR A 125 16.05 -14.02 20.76
N GLY A 126 16.46 -14.72 21.80
CA GLY A 126 15.54 -15.13 22.87
C GLY A 126 15.08 -13.93 23.71
N ASP A 127 14.23 -14.20 24.70
CA ASP A 127 13.71 -13.17 25.60
C ASP A 127 14.82 -12.62 26.52
N GLY A 128 14.71 -11.35 26.88
CA GLY A 128 15.62 -10.67 27.81
C GLY A 128 17.02 -10.38 27.25
N VAL A 129 17.23 -10.49 25.96
CA VAL A 129 18.53 -10.25 25.30
C VAL A 129 18.67 -8.81 24.84
N ARG A 130 19.76 -8.16 25.23
CA ARG A 130 20.12 -6.82 24.74
C ARG A 130 20.79 -6.93 23.38
N GLU A 131 20.05 -6.55 22.32
CA GLU A 131 20.56 -6.53 20.94
C GLU A 131 20.50 -5.12 20.36
N PRO A 132 21.67 -4.46 20.14
CA PRO A 132 21.72 -3.09 19.61
C PRO A 132 21.00 -2.93 18.27
N GLN A 133 21.09 -3.90 17.38
CA GLN A 133 20.49 -3.80 16.04
C GLN A 133 18.95 -3.86 16.09
N ASN A 134 18.37 -4.45 17.14
CA ASN A 134 16.92 -4.46 17.32
C ASN A 134 16.39 -3.12 17.84
N ARG A 135 17.21 -2.30 18.49
CA ARG A 135 16.84 -0.98 19.02
C ARG A 135 16.92 0.08 17.93
N ARG A 136 15.94 0.09 17.04
CA ARG A 136 15.97 0.93 15.85
C ARG A 136 14.62 1.57 15.53
N VAL A 137 14.68 2.57 14.66
CA VAL A 137 13.54 3.09 13.90
C VAL A 137 13.85 2.97 12.42
N GLY A 138 13.02 2.25 11.70
CA GLY A 138 13.03 2.22 10.24
C GLY A 138 12.22 3.40 9.69
N VAL A 139 12.84 4.21 8.83
CA VAL A 139 12.19 5.32 8.12
C VAL A 139 12.04 4.91 6.67
N VAL A 140 10.82 4.63 6.24
CA VAL A 140 10.51 4.22 4.87
C VAL A 140 9.80 5.36 4.16
N MET A 141 10.31 5.71 2.98
CA MET A 141 9.66 6.68 2.10
C MET A 141 8.99 5.96 0.95
N GLN A 142 7.70 6.20 0.85
CA GLN A 142 6.91 5.79 -0.30
C GLN A 142 6.55 7.05 -1.07
N THR A 143 6.99 7.13 -2.33
CA THR A 143 6.35 8.09 -3.23
C THR A 143 4.86 7.78 -3.17
N ALA A 144 4.04 8.80 -2.93
CA ALA A 144 2.67 8.66 -3.33
C ALA A 144 2.74 8.28 -4.82
N THR A 145 2.63 6.99 -5.12
CA THR A 145 2.17 6.66 -6.45
C THR A 145 0.94 7.54 -6.58
N ALA A 146 0.95 8.44 -7.56
CA ALA A 146 -0.27 9.11 -7.97
C ALA A 146 -1.20 7.95 -8.34
N ALA A 147 -1.84 7.39 -7.34
CA ALA A 147 -3.00 6.56 -7.55
C ALA A 147 -3.97 7.58 -8.14
N GLY A 148 -4.06 7.57 -9.45
CA GLY A 148 -5.13 8.25 -10.15
C GLY A 148 -6.44 7.93 -9.43
N PRO A 149 -7.50 8.66 -9.66
CA PRO A 149 -8.79 8.38 -9.05
C PRO A 149 -9.01 6.87 -9.13
N MET A 150 -9.18 6.25 -7.97
CA MET A 150 -9.30 4.79 -7.89
C MET A 150 -10.49 4.41 -8.77
N ASN A 151 -10.24 3.66 -9.84
CA ASN A 151 -11.35 3.19 -10.67
C ASN A 151 -12.24 2.28 -9.83
N ASP A 152 -13.49 2.15 -10.21
CA ASP A 152 -14.47 1.38 -9.44
C ASP A 152 -14.03 -0.07 -9.20
N GLN A 153 -13.25 -0.66 -10.10
CA GLN A 153 -12.68 -2.00 -9.93
C GLN A 153 -11.70 -2.06 -8.74
N ALA A 154 -10.73 -1.14 -8.69
CA ALA A 154 -9.74 -1.10 -7.62
C ALA A 154 -10.40 -0.75 -6.27
N TYR A 155 -11.38 0.14 -6.27
CA TYR A 155 -12.14 0.50 -5.08
C TYR A 155 -12.97 -0.66 -4.56
N CYS A 156 -13.69 -1.36 -5.44
CA CYS A 156 -14.45 -2.55 -5.09
C CYS A 156 -13.57 -3.66 -4.51
N ALA A 157 -12.40 -3.89 -5.10
CA ALA A 157 -11.43 -4.86 -4.59
C ALA A 157 -10.93 -4.51 -3.16
N GLN A 158 -10.74 -3.23 -2.85
CA GLN A 158 -10.36 -2.80 -1.50
C GLN A 158 -11.51 -3.00 -0.50
N LEU A 159 -12.74 -2.63 -0.84
CA LEU A 159 -13.92 -2.87 0.00
C LEU A 159 -14.11 -4.36 0.26
N ALA A 160 -14.00 -5.20 -0.77
CA ALA A 160 -14.09 -6.65 -0.66
C ALA A 160 -13.03 -7.24 0.27
N ARG A 161 -11.79 -6.72 0.20
CA ARG A 161 -10.70 -7.13 1.10
C ARG A 161 -10.99 -6.76 2.56
N LEU A 162 -11.47 -5.54 2.81
CA LEU A 162 -11.85 -5.10 4.15
C LEU A 162 -12.98 -5.97 4.71
N TRP A 163 -14.02 -6.23 3.92
CA TRP A 163 -15.13 -7.09 4.32
C TRP A 163 -14.68 -8.51 4.64
N ARG A 164 -13.87 -9.16 3.79
CA ARG A 164 -13.34 -10.52 4.04
C ARG A 164 -12.49 -10.59 5.31
N ASN A 165 -11.79 -9.52 5.67
CA ASN A 165 -11.02 -9.46 6.93
C ASN A 165 -11.92 -9.36 8.15
N TYR A 166 -13.08 -8.72 8.03
CA TYR A 166 -14.05 -8.53 9.10
C TYR A 166 -14.95 -9.76 9.26
N ASP A 167 -15.61 -10.18 8.19
CA ASP A 167 -16.55 -11.31 8.18
C ASP A 167 -15.89 -12.56 7.60
N ARG A 168 -15.35 -13.38 8.49
CA ARG A 168 -14.73 -14.67 8.14
C ARG A 168 -15.70 -15.84 8.22
N THR A 169 -16.96 -15.60 8.61
CA THR A 169 -17.88 -16.67 9.04
C THR A 169 -18.98 -16.95 8.05
N THR A 170 -19.36 -16.03 7.20
CA THR A 170 -20.50 -16.19 6.29
C THR A 170 -20.07 -16.42 4.85
N ALA A 171 -20.24 -17.66 4.37
CA ALA A 171 -20.13 -17.97 2.95
C ALA A 171 -21.32 -17.46 2.13
N GLN A 172 -22.44 -17.13 2.79
CA GLN A 172 -23.69 -16.65 2.18
C GLN A 172 -24.16 -15.39 2.91
N GLY A 173 -24.64 -14.41 2.13
CA GLY A 173 -25.13 -13.15 2.69
C GLY A 173 -24.90 -11.96 1.77
N PRO A 174 -25.27 -10.76 2.18
CA PRO A 174 -25.16 -9.56 1.33
C PRO A 174 -23.70 -9.18 1.00
N GLY A 175 -22.75 -9.46 1.89
CA GLY A 175 -21.33 -9.19 1.67
C GLY A 175 -20.73 -10.04 0.54
N PRO A 176 -20.76 -11.38 0.61
CA PRO A 176 -20.33 -12.24 -0.49
C PRO A 176 -21.03 -11.99 -1.82
N GLN A 177 -22.33 -11.66 -1.80
CA GLN A 177 -23.09 -11.32 -3.01
C GLN A 177 -22.58 -10.00 -3.62
N ALA A 178 -22.33 -8.98 -2.80
CA ALA A 178 -21.79 -7.72 -3.27
C ALA A 178 -20.37 -7.88 -3.82
N ILE A 179 -19.55 -8.73 -3.21
CA ILE A 179 -18.21 -9.09 -3.73
C ILE A 179 -18.33 -9.77 -5.09
N ALA A 180 -19.22 -10.74 -5.23
CA ALA A 180 -19.45 -11.43 -6.51
C ALA A 180 -19.90 -10.47 -7.62
N ARG A 181 -20.70 -9.45 -7.30
CA ARG A 181 -21.06 -8.37 -8.25
C ARG A 181 -19.83 -7.57 -8.68
N CYS A 182 -18.97 -7.20 -7.73
CA CYS A 182 -17.71 -6.52 -8.02
C CYS A 182 -16.80 -7.35 -8.95
N ASP A 183 -16.68 -8.66 -8.67
CA ASP A 183 -15.87 -9.59 -9.46
C ASP A 183 -16.44 -9.76 -10.88
N ALA A 184 -17.77 -9.60 -11.04
CA ALA A 184 -18.47 -9.61 -12.33
C ALA A 184 -18.45 -8.27 -13.06
N GLY A 185 -17.84 -7.20 -12.48
CA GLY A 185 -17.82 -5.85 -13.07
C GLY A 185 -19.07 -5.01 -12.80
N ASP A 186 -20.03 -5.51 -12.03
CA ASP A 186 -21.20 -4.73 -11.56
C ASP A 186 -20.83 -3.89 -10.32
N TYR A 187 -20.04 -2.85 -10.56
CA TYR A 187 -19.58 -1.95 -9.48
C TYR A 187 -20.73 -1.12 -8.92
N GLY A 188 -21.70 -0.73 -9.74
CA GLY A 188 -22.89 0.01 -9.33
C GLY A 188 -23.75 -0.77 -8.31
N GLY A 189 -23.80 -2.09 -8.44
CA GLY A 189 -24.52 -2.97 -7.52
C GLY A 189 -23.68 -3.45 -6.34
N GLY A 190 -22.36 -3.57 -6.49
CA GLY A 190 -21.45 -4.10 -5.46
C GLY A 190 -20.98 -3.06 -4.45
N ILE A 191 -20.49 -1.92 -4.91
CA ILE A 191 -19.86 -0.87 -4.07
C ILE A 191 -20.80 -0.34 -2.98
N PRO A 192 -22.05 0.12 -3.28
CA PRO A 192 -22.91 0.70 -2.25
C PRO A 192 -23.27 -0.28 -1.14
N VAL A 193 -23.39 -1.56 -1.48
CA VAL A 193 -23.69 -2.60 -0.49
C VAL A 193 -22.50 -2.83 0.43
N LEU A 194 -21.27 -2.92 -0.10
CA LEU A 194 -20.06 -3.09 0.71
C LEU A 194 -19.79 -1.88 1.60
N GLU A 195 -19.95 -0.65 1.09
CA GLU A 195 -19.82 0.58 1.87
C GLU A 195 -20.78 0.61 3.06
N ARG A 196 -22.06 0.24 2.83
CA ARG A 196 -23.07 0.17 3.90
C ARG A 196 -22.67 -0.86 4.95
N LEU A 197 -22.33 -2.08 4.54
CA LEU A 197 -21.96 -3.17 5.45
C LEU A 197 -20.73 -2.82 6.30
N LEU A 198 -19.73 -2.18 5.72
CA LEU A 198 -18.54 -1.72 6.44
C LEU A 198 -18.90 -0.58 7.41
N SER A 199 -19.76 0.35 7.00
CA SER A 199 -20.26 1.43 7.86
C SER A 199 -21.04 0.89 9.05
N ASP A 200 -21.95 -0.07 8.84
CA ASP A 200 -22.72 -0.73 9.90
C ASP A 200 -21.78 -1.46 10.89
N ALA A 201 -20.67 -2.01 10.37
CA ALA A 201 -19.61 -2.63 11.17
C ALA A 201 -18.65 -1.62 11.83
N ARG A 202 -18.88 -0.30 11.66
CA ARG A 202 -18.01 0.79 12.12
C ARG A 202 -16.59 0.74 11.55
N ILE A 203 -16.44 0.18 10.36
CA ILE A 203 -15.18 0.16 9.61
C ILE A 203 -15.26 1.26 8.55
N PRO A 204 -14.44 2.31 8.64
CA PRO A 204 -14.46 3.37 7.64
C PRO A 204 -14.02 2.81 6.27
N PRO A 205 -14.82 3.01 5.21
CA PRO A 205 -14.39 2.66 3.87
C PRO A 205 -13.19 3.53 3.45
N PRO A 206 -12.32 3.03 2.59
CA PRO A 206 -11.19 3.80 2.09
C PRO A 206 -11.69 4.99 1.26
N PRO A 207 -10.96 6.11 1.24
CA PRO A 207 -11.34 7.24 0.39
C PRO A 207 -11.26 6.85 -1.09
N ARG A 208 -12.23 7.27 -1.90
CA ARG A 208 -12.24 7.07 -3.37
C ARG A 208 -11.18 7.90 -4.09
N THR A 209 -10.64 8.89 -3.41
CA THR A 209 -9.53 9.71 -3.88
C THR A 209 -8.32 9.42 -3.02
N CYS A 210 -7.19 9.07 -3.66
CA CYS A 210 -5.92 9.10 -2.97
C CYS A 210 -5.58 10.58 -2.70
N SER A 211 -5.85 11.03 -1.47
CA SER A 211 -5.42 12.34 -0.96
C SER A 211 -3.97 12.30 -0.53
#